data_0bce4bf80b87ad81c4d5929d164e9ccd
#
_entry.id   0bce4bf80b87ad81c4d5929d164e9ccd
#
_cell.length_a   1.000
_cell.length_b   1.000
_cell.length_c   1.000
_cell.angle_alpha   90.00
_cell.angle_beta   90.00
_cell.angle_gamma   90.00
#
_symmetry.space_group_name_H-M   'P 1'
#
loop_
_entity.id
_entity.type
_entity.pdbx_description
1 polymer ?
#
loop_
_entity_poly.entity_id
_entity_poly.type
_entity_poly.pdbx_seq_one_letter_code
_entity_poly.pdbx_strand_id
1 'polypeptide(L)'
;ELGTPLIKNMGAAVITAMKNAHPNKLVFADMKTADAGELEANIAFKAGADLVTIMGAVGDATIIGAVKAAKAHGKGVVVDTIGYPDRVRRAQEVTKLGVEFVELHAGLDEQWAPGYSIQILIDETARVGVPVSVAGGVNLENVAAVVKAGATVVVAGAAIYGAEDPAAAAKAMREAMDAA
;
A
#
# COMPACT_ATOMS: atom_id res chain seq x y z
N GLU A 1 -1.91 -0.81 -8.32
CA GLU A 1 -2.80 -0.71 -7.14
C GLU A 1 -4.19 -0.23 -7.54
N LEU A 2 -5.20 -0.84 -6.93
CA LEU A 2 -6.59 -0.41 -7.03
C LEU A 2 -6.97 0.24 -5.70
N GLY A 3 -7.04 1.58 -5.70
CA GLY A 3 -7.30 2.34 -4.48
C GLY A 3 -8.69 2.07 -3.89
N THR A 4 -8.80 2.21 -2.58
CA THR A 4 -10.04 1.96 -1.82
C THR A 4 -11.29 2.65 -2.41
N PRO A 5 -11.24 3.94 -2.86
CA PRO A 5 -12.42 4.57 -3.44
C PRO A 5 -12.92 3.88 -4.72
N LEU A 6 -12.01 3.39 -5.55
CA LEU A 6 -12.36 2.67 -6.76
C LEU A 6 -13.02 1.32 -6.45
N ILE A 7 -12.44 0.57 -5.50
CA ILE A 7 -13.00 -0.72 -5.07
C ILE A 7 -14.37 -0.52 -4.43
N LYS A 8 -14.54 0.49 -3.58
CA LYS A 8 -15.84 0.80 -2.96
C LYS A 8 -16.90 1.19 -3.98
N ASN A 9 -16.51 1.87 -5.06
CA ASN A 9 -17.45 2.27 -6.11
C ASN A 9 -17.85 1.10 -7.04
N MET A 10 -16.90 0.22 -7.39
CA MET A 10 -17.07 -0.80 -8.42
C MET A 10 -17.16 -2.24 -7.89
N GLY A 11 -16.91 -2.44 -6.60
CA GLY A 11 -16.84 -3.76 -6.00
C GLY A 11 -15.63 -4.59 -6.48
N ALA A 12 -15.56 -5.85 -6.06
CA ALA A 12 -14.43 -6.73 -6.40
C ALA A 12 -14.30 -7.03 -7.92
N ALA A 13 -15.32 -6.74 -8.70
CA ALA A 13 -15.28 -6.93 -10.16
C ALA A 13 -14.16 -6.13 -10.84
N VAL A 14 -13.78 -4.96 -10.28
CA VAL A 14 -12.67 -4.17 -10.81
C VAL A 14 -11.32 -4.86 -10.65
N ILE A 15 -11.15 -5.68 -9.60
CA ILE A 15 -9.94 -6.49 -9.39
C ILE A 15 -9.81 -7.51 -10.51
N THR A 16 -10.89 -8.23 -10.81
CA THR A 16 -10.94 -9.21 -11.91
C THR A 16 -10.68 -8.55 -13.27
N ALA A 17 -11.30 -7.39 -13.53
CA ALA A 17 -11.08 -6.65 -14.77
C ALA A 17 -9.61 -6.24 -14.94
N MET A 18 -8.98 -5.71 -13.88
CA MET A 18 -7.57 -5.32 -13.91
C MET A 18 -6.65 -6.52 -14.12
N LYS A 19 -6.89 -7.63 -13.40
CA LYS A 19 -6.06 -8.84 -13.52
C LYS A 19 -6.15 -9.45 -14.92
N ASN A 20 -7.35 -9.46 -15.53
CA ASN A 20 -7.55 -9.94 -16.89
C ASN A 20 -6.85 -9.04 -17.93
N ALA A 21 -6.90 -7.71 -17.74
CA ALA A 21 -6.23 -6.77 -18.62
C ALA A 21 -4.70 -6.85 -18.52
N HIS A 22 -4.18 -7.17 -17.34
CA HIS A 22 -2.75 -7.19 -17.04
C HIS A 22 -2.32 -8.47 -16.30
N PRO A 23 -2.43 -9.67 -16.91
CA PRO A 23 -2.24 -10.95 -16.23
C PRO A 23 -0.83 -11.14 -15.64
N ASN A 24 0.17 -10.50 -16.25
CA ASN A 24 1.59 -10.59 -15.84
C ASN A 24 1.99 -9.53 -14.80
N LYS A 25 1.06 -8.67 -14.36
CA LYS A 25 1.32 -7.67 -13.32
C LYS A 25 0.76 -8.12 -11.99
N LEU A 26 1.42 -7.70 -10.91
CA LEU A 26 0.84 -7.81 -9.58
C LEU A 26 -0.33 -6.84 -9.49
N VAL A 27 -1.45 -7.30 -8.97
CA VAL A 27 -2.64 -6.49 -8.67
C VAL A 27 -2.76 -6.36 -7.16
N PHE A 28 -2.63 -5.15 -6.69
CA PHE A 28 -2.75 -4.80 -5.28
C PHE A 28 -4.13 -4.20 -5.02
N ALA A 29 -4.94 -4.86 -4.21
CA ALA A 29 -6.27 -4.41 -3.82
C ALA A 29 -6.21 -3.68 -2.48
N ASP A 30 -6.30 -2.35 -2.52
CA ASP A 30 -6.34 -1.53 -1.32
C ASP A 30 -7.73 -1.57 -0.67
N MET A 31 -8.00 -2.69 0.02
CA MET A 31 -9.28 -2.99 0.65
C MET A 31 -9.51 -2.18 1.93
N LYS A 32 -8.43 -1.79 2.62
CA LYS A 32 -8.46 -1.19 3.96
C LYS A 32 -9.41 -1.95 4.90
N THR A 33 -9.27 -3.28 4.90
CA THR A 33 -10.09 -4.16 5.72
C THR A 33 -9.95 -3.81 7.20
N ALA A 34 -11.08 -3.62 7.88
CA ALA A 34 -11.13 -3.26 9.30
C ALA A 34 -11.64 -4.39 10.19
N ASP A 35 -12.27 -5.42 9.63
CA ASP A 35 -12.82 -6.58 10.35
C ASP A 35 -12.91 -7.78 9.40
N ALA A 36 -13.18 -8.98 9.95
CA ALA A 36 -13.37 -10.21 9.18
C ALA A 36 -12.23 -10.50 8.16
N GLY A 37 -10.95 -10.33 8.58
CA GLY A 37 -9.79 -10.32 7.71
C GLY A 37 -9.69 -11.53 6.77
N GLU A 38 -9.95 -12.77 7.26
CA GLU A 38 -9.95 -13.96 6.41
C GLU A 38 -11.05 -13.90 5.32
N LEU A 39 -12.23 -13.42 5.66
CA LEU A 39 -13.35 -13.32 4.72
C LEU A 39 -13.08 -12.30 3.62
N GLU A 40 -12.73 -11.07 3.98
CA GLU A 40 -12.51 -9.99 3.03
C GLU A 40 -11.28 -10.24 2.14
N ALA A 41 -10.19 -10.75 2.71
CA ALA A 41 -9.02 -11.15 1.93
C ALA A 41 -9.37 -12.24 0.90
N ASN A 42 -10.20 -13.23 1.25
CA ASN A 42 -10.68 -14.25 0.32
C ASN A 42 -11.51 -13.66 -0.83
N ILE A 43 -12.31 -12.60 -0.59
CA ILE A 43 -13.06 -11.92 -1.66
C ILE A 43 -12.09 -11.34 -2.69
N ALA A 44 -11.07 -10.62 -2.25
CA ALA A 44 -10.10 -9.99 -3.14
C ALA A 44 -9.21 -11.03 -3.86
N PHE A 45 -8.71 -12.06 -3.18
CA PHE A 45 -7.89 -13.09 -3.81
C PHE A 45 -8.65 -13.92 -4.85
N LYS A 46 -9.91 -14.28 -4.59
CA LYS A 46 -10.79 -14.95 -5.56
C LYS A 46 -11.08 -14.07 -6.79
N ALA A 47 -11.09 -12.74 -6.60
CA ALA A 47 -11.22 -11.79 -7.70
C ALA A 47 -9.93 -11.59 -8.51
N GLY A 48 -8.78 -12.12 -8.03
CA GLY A 48 -7.51 -12.09 -8.75
C GLY A 48 -6.45 -11.12 -8.16
N ALA A 49 -6.69 -10.56 -6.97
CA ALA A 49 -5.66 -9.77 -6.29
C ALA A 49 -4.44 -10.65 -5.94
N ASP A 50 -3.26 -10.06 -6.01
CA ASP A 50 -2.00 -10.66 -5.53
C ASP A 50 -1.66 -10.17 -4.12
N LEU A 51 -2.07 -8.94 -3.78
CA LEU A 51 -1.88 -8.32 -2.48
C LEU A 51 -3.19 -7.68 -2.02
N VAL A 52 -3.44 -7.66 -0.70
CA VAL A 52 -4.57 -6.96 -0.07
C VAL A 52 -4.12 -6.14 1.11
N THR A 53 -4.80 -5.00 1.38
CA THR A 53 -4.52 -4.20 2.59
C THR A 53 -5.46 -4.52 3.74
N ILE A 54 -4.88 -4.54 4.93
CA ILE A 54 -5.58 -4.56 6.22
C ILE A 54 -5.16 -3.31 6.99
N MET A 55 -6.10 -2.67 7.66
CA MET A 55 -5.82 -1.50 8.50
C MET A 55 -4.88 -1.85 9.66
N GLY A 56 -3.84 -1.06 9.88
CA GLY A 56 -2.93 -1.22 11.02
C GLY A 56 -3.58 -0.96 12.38
N ALA A 57 -4.67 -0.19 12.38
CA ALA A 57 -5.41 0.17 13.60
C ALA A 57 -6.30 -0.96 14.15
N VAL A 58 -6.44 -2.08 13.43
CA VAL A 58 -7.26 -3.21 13.88
C VAL A 58 -6.51 -4.14 14.81
N GLY A 59 -7.26 -5.03 15.50
CA GLY A 59 -6.67 -6.09 16.32
C GLY A 59 -5.88 -7.11 15.48
N ASP A 60 -4.84 -7.69 16.05
CA ASP A 60 -3.97 -8.67 15.38
C ASP A 60 -4.74 -9.88 14.83
N ALA A 61 -5.86 -10.25 15.43
CA ALA A 61 -6.71 -11.36 14.96
C ALA A 61 -7.21 -11.15 13.52
N THR A 62 -7.57 -9.91 13.16
CA THR A 62 -8.00 -9.55 11.79
C THR A 62 -6.85 -9.71 10.81
N ILE A 63 -5.64 -9.25 11.17
CA ILE A 63 -4.44 -9.37 10.35
C ILE A 63 -4.06 -10.85 10.17
N ILE A 64 -4.05 -11.62 11.27
CA ILE A 64 -3.76 -13.07 11.25
C ILE A 64 -4.75 -13.83 10.36
N GLY A 65 -6.04 -13.47 10.42
CA GLY A 65 -7.06 -14.05 9.54
C GLY A 65 -6.77 -13.80 8.06
N ALA A 66 -6.41 -12.58 7.70
CA ALA A 66 -6.03 -12.24 6.33
C ALA A 66 -4.74 -12.95 5.87
N VAL A 67 -3.72 -13.05 6.74
CA VAL A 67 -2.48 -13.80 6.46
C VAL A 67 -2.78 -15.29 6.25
N LYS A 68 -3.71 -15.87 7.00
CA LYS A 68 -4.16 -17.25 6.78
C LYS A 68 -4.78 -17.43 5.39
N ALA A 69 -5.66 -16.50 4.97
CA ALA A 69 -6.23 -16.53 3.63
C ALA A 69 -5.14 -16.36 2.55
N ALA A 70 -4.22 -15.42 2.73
CA ALA A 70 -3.12 -15.20 1.80
C ALA A 70 -2.27 -16.45 1.58
N LYS A 71 -1.89 -17.14 2.65
CA LYS A 71 -1.15 -18.42 2.58
C LYS A 71 -1.90 -19.49 1.80
N ALA A 72 -3.22 -19.59 1.98
CA ALA A 72 -4.05 -20.57 1.26
C ALA A 72 -4.12 -20.29 -0.25
N HIS A 73 -3.96 -19.05 -0.67
CA HIS A 73 -3.96 -18.62 -2.07
C HIS A 73 -2.58 -18.43 -2.68
N GLY A 74 -1.48 -18.53 -1.91
CA GLY A 74 -0.12 -18.17 -2.36
C GLY A 74 0.00 -16.68 -2.66
N LYS A 75 -0.62 -15.83 -1.85
CA LYS A 75 -0.72 -14.37 -2.00
C LYS A 75 -0.20 -13.65 -0.76
N GLY A 76 -0.17 -12.30 -0.78
CA GLY A 76 0.38 -11.49 0.29
C GLY A 76 -0.63 -10.53 0.95
N VAL A 77 -0.32 -10.17 2.20
CA VAL A 77 -1.04 -9.15 2.97
C VAL A 77 -0.13 -7.96 3.22
N VAL A 78 -0.66 -6.77 3.06
CA VAL A 78 -0.02 -5.50 3.43
C VAL A 78 -0.81 -4.89 4.57
N VAL A 79 -0.12 -4.37 5.58
CA VAL A 79 -0.78 -3.62 6.65
C VAL A 79 -0.58 -2.13 6.42
N ASP A 80 -1.67 -1.39 6.26
CA ASP A 80 -1.69 0.05 6.06
C ASP A 80 -1.78 0.78 7.41
N THR A 81 -0.79 1.62 7.71
CA THR A 81 -0.70 2.36 8.97
C THR A 81 -1.38 3.74 8.93
N ILE A 82 -2.22 4.01 7.92
CA ILE A 82 -2.98 5.27 7.82
C ILE A 82 -3.69 5.58 9.14
N GLY A 83 -3.51 6.79 9.64
CA GLY A 83 -4.14 7.25 10.88
C GLY A 83 -3.61 6.59 12.16
N TYR A 84 -2.59 5.72 12.09
CA TYR A 84 -2.00 5.13 13.30
C TYR A 84 -0.96 6.08 13.91
N PRO A 85 -1.03 6.37 15.22
CA PRO A 85 -0.19 7.40 15.82
C PRO A 85 1.32 7.12 15.78
N ASP A 86 1.72 5.85 15.92
CA ASP A 86 3.11 5.40 15.87
C ASP A 86 3.28 4.32 14.80
N ARG A 87 3.39 4.78 13.55
CA ARG A 87 3.50 3.92 12.37
C ARG A 87 4.71 2.99 12.42
N VAL A 88 5.84 3.49 12.93
CA VAL A 88 7.08 2.72 13.03
C VAL A 88 6.93 1.54 14.01
N ARG A 89 6.43 1.80 15.18
CA ARG A 89 6.17 0.77 16.19
C ARG A 89 5.18 -0.27 15.65
N ARG A 90 4.06 0.19 15.05
CA ARG A 90 3.06 -0.74 14.51
C ARG A 90 3.62 -1.59 13.38
N ALA A 91 4.44 -1.02 12.49
CA ALA A 91 5.10 -1.77 11.43
C ALA A 91 5.97 -2.91 12.00
N GLN A 92 6.77 -2.63 13.03
CA GLN A 92 7.60 -3.64 13.70
C GLN A 92 6.79 -4.73 14.42
N GLU A 93 5.61 -4.38 14.95
CA GLU A 93 4.71 -5.35 15.59
C GLU A 93 4.08 -6.29 14.56
N VAL A 94 3.44 -5.74 13.51
CA VAL A 94 2.65 -6.53 12.56
C VAL A 94 3.49 -7.35 11.58
N THR A 95 4.74 -6.95 11.31
CA THR A 95 5.66 -7.76 10.50
C THR A 95 5.85 -9.16 11.08
N LYS A 96 5.79 -9.30 12.41
CA LYS A 96 5.90 -10.60 13.11
C LYS A 96 4.69 -11.52 12.87
N LEU A 97 3.58 -10.98 12.36
CA LEU A 97 2.37 -11.74 12.05
C LEU A 97 2.44 -12.42 10.68
N GLY A 98 3.49 -12.15 9.89
CA GLY A 98 3.73 -12.79 8.60
C GLY A 98 3.11 -12.04 7.43
N VAL A 99 3.00 -10.71 7.53
CA VAL A 99 2.62 -9.85 6.41
C VAL A 99 3.78 -9.69 5.43
N GLU A 100 3.47 -9.37 4.18
CA GLU A 100 4.48 -9.21 3.11
C GLU A 100 5.35 -7.98 3.35
N PHE A 101 4.71 -6.85 3.59
CA PHE A 101 5.32 -5.59 4.02
C PHE A 101 4.29 -4.71 4.73
N VAL A 102 4.73 -3.58 5.25
CA VAL A 102 3.86 -2.60 5.90
C VAL A 102 3.88 -1.29 5.13
N GLU A 103 2.73 -0.66 4.95
CA GLU A 103 2.61 0.63 4.31
C GLU A 103 2.66 1.75 5.33
N LEU A 104 3.70 2.58 5.27
CA LEU A 104 3.79 3.85 6.00
C LEU A 104 2.98 4.88 5.20
N HIS A 105 1.80 5.24 5.70
CA HIS A 105 0.81 5.97 4.93
C HIS A 105 0.35 7.24 5.64
N ALA A 106 0.49 8.37 4.95
CA ALA A 106 -0.20 9.60 5.27
C ALA A 106 -1.43 9.77 4.36
N GLY A 107 -2.62 9.69 4.91
CA GLY A 107 -3.87 9.85 4.17
C GLY A 107 -4.05 11.25 3.58
N LEU A 108 -4.98 11.43 2.62
CA LEU A 108 -5.23 12.73 2.00
C LEU A 108 -5.59 13.81 3.03
N ASP A 109 -6.41 13.48 4.02
CA ASP A 109 -6.80 14.42 5.06
C ASP A 109 -5.59 14.86 5.92
N GLU A 110 -4.65 13.95 6.17
CA GLU A 110 -3.37 14.26 6.83
C GLU A 110 -2.50 15.14 5.93
N GLN A 111 -2.42 14.84 4.63
CA GLN A 111 -1.63 15.61 3.68
C GLN A 111 -2.14 17.06 3.51
N TRP A 112 -3.44 17.28 3.66
CA TRP A 112 -4.05 18.63 3.60
C TRP A 112 -3.94 19.42 4.90
N ALA A 113 -3.54 18.77 5.98
CA ALA A 113 -3.35 19.46 7.25
C ALA A 113 -2.17 20.45 7.17
N PRO A 114 -2.29 21.65 7.80
CA PRO A 114 -1.18 22.60 7.85
C PRO A 114 0.09 21.97 8.45
N GLY A 115 1.21 22.15 7.77
CA GLY A 115 2.51 21.65 8.24
C GLY A 115 2.82 20.20 7.86
N TYR A 116 1.98 19.51 7.10
CA TYR A 116 2.36 18.20 6.57
C TYR A 116 3.59 18.32 5.64
N SER A 117 4.47 17.37 5.78
CA SER A 117 5.61 17.17 4.88
C SER A 117 5.88 15.66 4.75
N ILE A 118 6.12 15.20 3.54
CA ILE A 118 6.55 13.82 3.27
C ILE A 118 7.84 13.44 4.01
N GLN A 119 8.62 14.43 4.47
CA GLN A 119 9.82 14.18 5.26
C GLN A 119 9.54 13.32 6.49
N ILE A 120 8.34 13.41 7.07
CA ILE A 120 7.93 12.55 8.18
C ILE A 120 7.98 11.07 7.79
N LEU A 121 7.44 10.71 6.62
CA LEU A 121 7.47 9.33 6.12
C LEU A 121 8.87 8.88 5.72
N ILE A 122 9.69 9.77 5.18
CA ILE A 122 11.10 9.49 4.86
C ILE A 122 11.88 9.17 6.14
N ASP A 123 11.73 9.97 7.18
CA ASP A 123 12.39 9.77 8.47
C ASP A 123 11.90 8.50 9.18
N GLU A 124 10.60 8.18 9.09
CA GLU A 124 10.04 6.93 9.60
C GLU A 124 10.58 5.72 8.85
N THR A 125 10.69 5.80 7.51
CA THR A 125 11.24 4.75 6.65
C THR A 125 12.68 4.43 7.03
N ALA A 126 13.51 5.46 7.23
CA ALA A 126 14.93 5.30 7.58
C ALA A 126 15.16 4.56 8.92
N ARG A 127 14.18 4.59 9.83
CA ARG A 127 14.33 4.00 11.18
C ARG A 127 13.46 2.77 11.44
N VAL A 128 12.55 2.39 10.52
CA VAL A 128 11.58 1.33 10.78
C VAL A 128 12.22 -0.06 10.86
N GLY A 129 13.25 -0.34 10.07
CA GLY A 129 14.02 -1.59 10.10
C GLY A 129 13.29 -2.85 9.63
N VAL A 130 12.15 -2.71 8.94
CA VAL A 130 11.38 -3.80 8.33
C VAL A 130 10.98 -3.40 6.91
N PRO A 131 10.63 -4.36 6.02
CA PRO A 131 10.19 -4.03 4.66
C PRO A 131 8.94 -3.14 4.67
N VAL A 132 9.01 -2.01 3.98
CA VAL A 132 7.90 -1.05 3.93
C VAL A 132 7.64 -0.53 2.52
N SER A 133 6.37 -0.20 2.28
CA SER A 133 5.97 0.76 1.25
C SER A 133 5.76 2.14 1.87
N VAL A 134 5.82 3.16 1.02
CA VAL A 134 5.52 4.55 1.40
C VAL A 134 4.41 5.07 0.51
N ALA A 135 3.34 5.56 1.13
CA ALA A 135 2.18 6.17 0.47
C ALA A 135 1.84 7.52 1.12
N GLY A 136 1.53 8.51 0.29
CA GLY A 136 1.11 9.84 0.75
C GLY A 136 2.03 10.97 0.32
N GLY A 137 1.67 11.65 -0.78
CA GLY A 137 2.42 12.79 -1.31
C GLY A 137 3.69 12.44 -2.09
N VAL A 138 3.89 11.16 -2.44
CA VAL A 138 5.03 10.77 -3.28
C VAL A 138 4.85 11.32 -4.70
N ASN A 139 5.92 11.94 -5.21
CA ASN A 139 6.00 12.52 -6.54
C ASN A 139 7.43 12.41 -7.10
N LEU A 140 7.66 12.92 -8.31
CA LEU A 140 8.95 12.80 -8.99
C LEU A 140 10.10 13.51 -8.24
N GLU A 141 9.80 14.57 -7.49
CA GLU A 141 10.82 15.36 -6.77
C GLU A 141 11.34 14.63 -5.53
N ASN A 142 10.51 13.78 -4.90
CA ASN A 142 10.84 13.16 -3.61
C ASN A 142 11.03 11.64 -3.67
N VAL A 143 10.63 10.96 -4.76
CA VAL A 143 10.67 9.50 -4.87
C VAL A 143 12.07 8.93 -4.63
N ALA A 144 13.11 9.57 -5.13
CA ALA A 144 14.49 9.13 -4.91
C ALA A 144 14.90 9.18 -3.42
N ALA A 145 14.44 10.20 -2.68
CA ALA A 145 14.69 10.29 -1.24
C ALA A 145 13.95 9.19 -0.46
N VAL A 146 12.71 8.85 -0.87
CA VAL A 146 11.92 7.75 -0.29
C VAL A 146 12.64 6.41 -0.47
N VAL A 147 13.17 6.14 -1.69
CA VAL A 147 13.93 4.91 -1.99
C VAL A 147 15.22 4.85 -1.17
N LYS A 148 15.99 5.95 -1.13
CA LYS A 148 17.24 6.04 -0.33
C LYS A 148 17.02 5.85 1.16
N ALA A 149 15.84 6.22 1.66
CA ALA A 149 15.46 5.96 3.05
C ALA A 149 15.20 4.46 3.35
N GLY A 150 15.06 3.62 2.32
CA GLY A 150 14.91 2.19 2.44
C GLY A 150 13.51 1.65 2.07
N ALA A 151 12.65 2.45 1.46
CA ALA A 151 11.37 1.95 0.96
C ALA A 151 11.58 0.91 -0.15
N THR A 152 10.94 -0.25 -0.02
CA THR A 152 10.99 -1.32 -1.03
C THR A 152 9.90 -1.20 -2.07
N VAL A 153 8.82 -0.52 -1.72
CA VAL A 153 7.68 -0.21 -2.59
C VAL A 153 7.33 1.27 -2.44
N VAL A 154 6.96 1.91 -3.53
CA VAL A 154 6.49 3.31 -3.53
C VAL A 154 5.09 3.37 -4.13
N VAL A 155 4.17 4.03 -3.43
CA VAL A 155 2.79 4.22 -3.89
C VAL A 155 2.61 5.68 -4.29
N ALA A 156 2.29 5.90 -5.57
CA ALA A 156 2.04 7.22 -6.13
C ALA A 156 0.63 7.26 -6.73
N GLY A 157 -0.20 8.14 -6.22
CA GLY A 157 -1.57 8.35 -6.70
C GLY A 157 -1.66 9.54 -7.66
N ALA A 158 -2.03 10.70 -7.13
CA ALA A 158 -2.29 11.92 -7.91
C ALA A 158 -1.13 12.35 -8.81
N ALA A 159 0.12 12.08 -8.41
CA ALA A 159 1.30 12.36 -9.22
C ALA A 159 1.34 11.56 -10.54
N ILE A 160 0.59 10.48 -10.64
CA ILE A 160 0.46 9.67 -11.86
C ILE A 160 -0.88 9.95 -12.54
N TYR A 161 -2.02 9.59 -11.90
CA TYR A 161 -3.32 9.68 -12.56
C TYR A 161 -3.81 11.12 -12.78
N GLY A 162 -3.25 12.11 -12.07
CA GLY A 162 -3.52 13.53 -12.25
C GLY A 162 -2.60 14.23 -13.25
N ALA A 163 -1.60 13.54 -13.78
CA ALA A 163 -0.71 14.10 -14.80
C ALA A 163 -1.39 14.19 -16.17
N GLU A 164 -0.94 15.12 -17.02
CA GLU A 164 -1.41 15.26 -18.40
C GLU A 164 -1.16 13.97 -19.21
N ASP A 165 0.00 13.32 -18.99
CA ASP A 165 0.33 12.00 -19.51
C ASP A 165 0.67 11.06 -18.33
N PRO A 166 -0.30 10.28 -17.83
CA PRO A 166 -0.05 9.33 -16.73
C PRO A 166 0.99 8.27 -17.03
N ALA A 167 1.10 7.83 -18.29
CA ALA A 167 2.08 6.82 -18.70
C ALA A 167 3.51 7.38 -18.64
N ALA A 168 3.71 8.59 -19.14
CA ALA A 168 4.99 9.29 -19.04
C ALA A 168 5.37 9.57 -17.58
N ALA A 169 4.41 10.00 -16.75
CA ALA A 169 4.63 10.25 -15.33
C ALA A 169 5.06 8.97 -14.58
N ALA A 170 4.37 7.86 -14.81
CA ALA A 170 4.72 6.57 -14.20
C ALA A 170 6.11 6.09 -14.64
N LYS A 171 6.45 6.25 -15.93
CA LYS A 171 7.77 5.90 -16.46
C LYS A 171 8.87 6.74 -15.82
N ALA A 172 8.72 8.08 -15.78
CA ALA A 172 9.69 8.97 -15.16
C ALA A 172 9.92 8.65 -13.68
N MET A 173 8.84 8.33 -12.95
CA MET A 173 8.92 7.91 -11.56
C MET A 173 9.69 6.61 -11.40
N ARG A 174 9.44 5.61 -12.26
CA ARG A 174 10.17 4.35 -12.25
C ARG A 174 11.65 4.55 -12.50
N GLU A 175 12.00 5.37 -13.52
CA GLU A 175 13.40 5.71 -13.85
C GLU A 175 14.11 6.42 -12.69
N ALA A 176 13.42 7.33 -11.98
CA ALA A 176 13.96 8.01 -10.81
C ALA A 176 14.18 7.05 -9.61
N MET A 177 13.32 6.04 -9.45
CA MET A 177 13.51 4.99 -8.44
C MET A 177 14.71 4.10 -8.78
N ASP A 178 14.86 3.71 -10.05
CA ASP A 178 15.92 2.81 -10.49
C ASP A 178 17.32 3.47 -10.45
N ALA A 179 17.35 4.81 -10.47
CA ALA A 179 18.58 5.61 -10.38
C ALA A 179 18.97 5.97 -8.93
N ALA A 180 18.13 5.69 -7.93
CA ALA A 180 18.32 6.06 -6.53
C ALA A 180 19.18 5.07 -5.76
#